data_3f39c0b5446b994236161290041a8d28
#
_entry.id   3f39c0b5446b994236161290041a8d28
#
_cell.length_a   1.000
_cell.length_b   1.000
_cell.length_c   1.000
_cell.angle_alpha   90.00
_cell.angle_beta   90.00
_cell.angle_gamma   90.00
#
_symmetry.space_group_name_H-M   'P 1'
#
loop_
_entity.id
_entity.type
_entity.pdbx_description
1 polymer ?
#
loop_
_entity_poly.entity_id
_entity_poly.type
_entity_poly.pdbx_seq_one_letter_code
_entity_poly.pdbx_strand_id
1 'polypeptide(L)'
;MHLAEKGLKVKVFEKKKLLGKPVRCGEYFPVKEEMARLLPRVKCIDIIDAPEDSIDSKCKSIRLVSPRGHEFEFPFEAYILDRHVFETHLGEVARSNGADIDVGVQAHYYPENEGGWVGPTRETADHGEIIVAADGYPSETGERAGLPEREYAGPYAVATNIEYLMTDLDVEQDVAELYMDPRYSPGGYGWIIPKGHGRANVGIGIREPYVHREWQIRDLLTGFIEKNKVAAKRLKGGRTASLIGDSLPVDGPLRKTYTDRVMAVGDAAGMVMPTNGGGIQTAMITGRLAAEAAVRYFEDKTPLSSYEDAWKDQIGLEMENSKNMRQASDRLMGHGFVFDMMLRIMGTRRIADVIMCQIPSGMGSFIHLLA
;
A
#
# COMPACT_ATOMS: atom_id res chain seq x y z
N MET A 1 6.74 12.17 13.74
CA MET A 1 5.62 12.76 14.48
C MET A 1 5.51 12.14 15.90
N HIS A 2 4.99 10.93 16.08
CA HIS A 2 4.71 10.36 17.42
C HIS A 2 5.92 10.24 18.36
N LEU A 3 7.10 9.91 17.87
CA LEU A 3 8.33 9.90 18.69
C LEU A 3 8.68 11.29 19.23
N ALA A 4 8.62 12.30 18.36
CA ALA A 4 8.91 13.70 18.75
C ALA A 4 7.86 14.24 19.72
N GLU A 5 6.58 13.91 19.53
CA GLU A 5 5.48 14.22 20.45
C GLU A 5 5.73 13.68 21.88
N LYS A 6 6.44 12.55 21.98
CA LYS A 6 6.87 11.95 23.27
C LYS A 6 8.20 12.51 23.80
N GLY A 7 8.73 13.56 23.19
CA GLY A 7 9.94 14.25 23.63
C GLY A 7 11.26 13.55 23.25
N LEU A 8 11.23 12.54 22.40
CA LEU A 8 12.45 11.92 21.89
C LEU A 8 13.08 12.80 20.80
N LYS A 9 14.42 12.83 20.76
CA LYS A 9 15.15 13.47 19.65
C LYS A 9 15.01 12.61 18.39
N VAL A 10 14.39 13.16 17.36
CA VAL A 10 14.09 12.45 16.10
C VAL A 10 14.77 13.14 14.92
N LYS A 11 15.55 12.38 14.17
CA LYS A 11 16.10 12.80 12.88
C LYS A 11 15.47 11.96 11.76
N VAL A 12 15.02 12.61 10.68
CA VAL A 12 14.42 11.98 9.51
C VAL A 12 15.17 12.40 8.27
N PHE A 13 15.50 11.44 7.41
CA PHE A 13 16.08 11.68 6.09
C PHE A 13 15.08 11.26 5.02
N GLU A 14 14.76 12.16 4.10
CA GLU A 14 13.89 11.91 2.96
C GLU A 14 14.65 12.21 1.65
N LYS A 15 14.76 11.20 0.77
CA LYS A 15 15.45 11.33 -0.51
C LYS A 15 14.76 12.25 -1.51
N LYS A 16 13.45 12.38 -1.43
CA LYS A 16 12.69 13.29 -2.28
C LYS A 16 12.96 14.74 -1.87
N LYS A 17 13.09 15.62 -2.86
CA LYS A 17 13.29 17.06 -2.63
C LYS A 17 12.07 17.76 -2.03
N LEU A 18 10.88 17.20 -2.25
CA LEU A 18 9.61 17.66 -1.70
C LEU A 18 8.88 16.46 -1.12
N LEU A 19 8.33 16.62 0.08
CA LEU A 19 7.49 15.60 0.71
C LEU A 19 6.32 15.25 -0.21
N GLY A 20 6.04 13.96 -0.36
CA GLY A 20 4.96 13.46 -1.21
C GLY A 20 5.17 13.57 -2.73
N LYS A 21 6.26 14.15 -3.26
CA LYS A 21 6.53 14.24 -4.71
C LYS A 21 7.83 13.57 -5.12
N PRO A 22 7.83 12.82 -6.26
CA PRO A 22 6.66 12.49 -7.09
C PRO A 22 5.68 11.55 -6.37
N VAL A 23 4.39 11.74 -6.63
CA VAL A 23 3.33 10.82 -6.17
C VAL A 23 3.46 9.51 -6.95
N ARG A 24 3.33 8.36 -6.26
CA ARG A 24 3.43 7.02 -6.85
C ARG A 24 2.37 6.11 -6.24
N CYS A 25 1.09 6.50 -6.41
CA CYS A 25 0.00 5.85 -5.71
C CYS A 25 -1.34 6.20 -6.35
N GLY A 26 -2.30 5.28 -6.33
CA GLY A 26 -3.70 5.54 -6.66
C GLY A 26 -4.42 6.45 -5.64
N GLU A 27 -3.74 6.80 -4.52
CA GLU A 27 -4.16 7.79 -3.53
C GLU A 27 -5.49 7.49 -2.83
N TYR A 28 -5.94 6.22 -2.89
CA TYR A 28 -7.18 5.76 -2.29
C TYR A 28 -7.01 5.54 -0.78
N PHE A 29 -7.75 6.29 0.02
CA PHE A 29 -7.64 6.33 1.48
C PHE A 29 -9.01 6.08 2.12
N PRO A 30 -9.33 4.85 2.56
CA PRO A 30 -10.60 4.53 3.23
C PRO A 30 -10.85 5.45 4.42
N VAL A 31 -12.10 5.85 4.61
CA VAL A 31 -12.50 6.62 5.79
C VAL A 31 -12.31 5.80 7.06
N LYS A 32 -12.25 6.45 8.20
CA LYS A 32 -11.98 5.84 9.51
C LYS A 32 -12.94 4.68 9.82
N GLU A 33 -14.20 4.83 9.48
CA GLU A 33 -15.25 3.83 9.70
C GLU A 33 -15.01 2.56 8.87
N GLU A 34 -14.60 2.73 7.61
CA GLU A 34 -14.24 1.59 6.75
C GLU A 34 -12.95 0.92 7.21
N MET A 35 -11.99 1.71 7.68
CA MET A 35 -10.76 1.15 8.26
C MET A 35 -11.04 0.37 9.54
N ALA A 36 -11.94 0.83 10.41
CA ALA A 36 -12.36 0.09 11.59
C ALA A 36 -13.06 -1.24 11.24
N ARG A 37 -13.73 -1.30 10.09
CA ARG A 37 -14.33 -2.55 9.57
C ARG A 37 -13.29 -3.48 8.95
N LEU A 38 -12.31 -2.91 8.24
CA LEU A 38 -11.25 -3.67 7.57
C LEU A 38 -10.23 -4.20 8.58
N LEU A 39 -9.86 -3.41 9.59
CA LEU A 39 -8.86 -3.71 10.62
C LEU A 39 -9.48 -3.56 12.03
N PRO A 40 -10.41 -4.45 12.44
CA PRO A 40 -11.23 -4.27 13.63
C PRO A 40 -10.47 -4.37 14.95
N ARG A 41 -9.22 -4.83 14.93
CA ARG A 41 -8.37 -4.97 16.14
C ARG A 41 -7.40 -3.81 16.33
N VAL A 42 -7.34 -2.87 15.38
CA VAL A 42 -6.46 -1.69 15.47
C VAL A 42 -6.92 -0.76 16.59
N LYS A 43 -6.00 -0.47 17.52
CA LYS A 43 -6.26 0.38 18.69
C LYS A 43 -6.01 1.86 18.41
N CYS A 44 -5.14 2.17 17.45
CA CYS A 44 -4.76 3.55 17.08
C CYS A 44 -5.49 4.02 15.81
N ILE A 45 -6.76 3.68 15.65
CA ILE A 45 -7.55 4.02 14.47
C ILE A 45 -7.76 5.55 14.31
N ASP A 46 -7.57 6.31 15.36
CA ASP A 46 -7.62 7.77 15.40
C ASP A 46 -6.57 8.45 14.51
N ILE A 47 -5.45 7.75 14.21
CA ILE A 47 -4.44 8.27 13.29
C ILE A 47 -4.88 8.23 11.82
N ILE A 48 -5.93 7.47 11.51
CA ILE A 48 -6.50 7.38 10.16
C ILE A 48 -7.44 8.56 9.96
N ASP A 49 -6.83 9.69 9.65
CA ASP A 49 -7.51 10.94 9.33
C ASP A 49 -6.73 11.69 8.25
N ALA A 50 -7.41 12.51 7.48
CA ALA A 50 -6.82 13.30 6.41
C ALA A 50 -7.29 14.75 6.53
N PRO A 51 -6.38 15.73 6.52
CA PRO A 51 -6.74 17.14 6.47
C PRO A 51 -7.65 17.43 5.25
N GLU A 52 -8.64 18.28 5.44
CA GLU A 52 -9.65 18.53 4.41
C GLU A 52 -9.06 19.09 3.11
N ASP A 53 -8.02 19.89 3.20
CA ASP A 53 -7.27 20.45 2.08
C ASP A 53 -6.42 19.40 1.30
N SER A 54 -6.20 18.23 1.88
CA SER A 54 -5.54 17.10 1.22
C SER A 54 -6.50 16.16 0.49
N ILE A 55 -7.80 16.43 0.49
CA ILE A 55 -8.82 15.58 -0.12
C ILE A 55 -9.22 16.13 -1.49
N ASP A 56 -8.80 15.46 -2.56
CA ASP A 56 -9.18 15.80 -3.94
C ASP A 56 -10.64 15.45 -4.24
N SER A 57 -11.10 14.27 -3.80
CA SER A 57 -12.48 13.80 -3.99
C SER A 57 -12.86 12.72 -2.96
N LYS A 58 -14.15 12.33 -2.97
CA LYS A 58 -14.69 11.29 -2.09
C LYS A 58 -15.40 10.22 -2.91
N CYS A 59 -15.03 8.97 -2.71
CA CYS A 59 -15.76 7.82 -3.25
C CYS A 59 -16.73 7.27 -2.20
N LYS A 60 -17.90 6.79 -2.66
CA LYS A 60 -18.92 6.15 -1.83
C LYS A 60 -19.01 4.65 -2.05
N SER A 61 -18.52 4.18 -3.20
CA SER A 61 -18.56 2.76 -3.55
C SER A 61 -17.32 2.32 -4.33
N ILE A 62 -17.11 1.01 -4.30
CA ILE A 62 -16.20 0.30 -5.20
C ILE A 62 -17.04 -0.49 -6.18
N ARG A 63 -16.70 -0.41 -7.47
CA ARG A 63 -17.24 -1.24 -8.53
C ARG A 63 -16.16 -2.17 -9.06
N LEU A 64 -16.33 -3.48 -8.85
CA LEU A 64 -15.46 -4.48 -9.45
C LEU A 64 -16.02 -4.92 -10.80
N VAL A 65 -15.19 -4.87 -11.84
CA VAL A 65 -15.51 -5.29 -13.20
C VAL A 65 -14.79 -6.60 -13.51
N SER A 66 -15.56 -7.64 -13.83
CA SER A 66 -15.02 -8.97 -14.15
C SER A 66 -14.38 -9.02 -15.53
N PRO A 67 -13.62 -10.10 -15.90
CA PRO A 67 -12.98 -10.25 -17.21
C PRO A 67 -13.95 -10.18 -18.40
N ARG A 68 -15.22 -10.47 -18.18
CA ARG A 68 -16.28 -10.41 -19.22
C ARG A 68 -17.15 -9.16 -19.15
N GLY A 69 -16.89 -8.26 -18.18
CA GLY A 69 -17.57 -6.97 -18.02
C GLY A 69 -18.83 -7.05 -17.15
N HIS A 70 -18.99 -8.07 -16.28
CA HIS A 70 -20.00 -8.04 -15.24
C HIS A 70 -19.53 -7.10 -14.11
N GLU A 71 -20.45 -6.30 -13.60
CA GLU A 71 -20.18 -5.27 -12.61
C GLU A 71 -20.78 -5.68 -11.25
N PHE A 72 -19.99 -5.49 -10.19
CA PHE A 72 -20.38 -5.77 -8.81
C PHE A 72 -20.04 -4.52 -7.99
N GLU A 73 -21.05 -3.76 -7.62
CA GLU A 73 -20.87 -2.54 -6.86
C GLU A 73 -21.33 -2.71 -5.42
N PHE A 74 -20.54 -2.19 -4.48
CA PHE A 74 -20.81 -2.22 -3.06
C PHE A 74 -20.37 -0.95 -2.37
N PRO A 75 -21.05 -0.52 -1.29
CA PRO A 75 -20.67 0.63 -0.51
C PRO A 75 -19.29 0.46 0.11
N PHE A 76 -18.43 1.43 -0.08
CA PHE A 76 -17.12 1.55 0.57
C PHE A 76 -16.65 2.99 0.46
N GLU A 77 -16.64 3.72 1.57
CA GLU A 77 -16.30 5.13 1.55
C GLU A 77 -14.80 5.37 1.66
N ALA A 78 -14.30 6.27 0.82
CA ALA A 78 -12.88 6.63 0.82
C ALA A 78 -12.67 8.08 0.37
N TYR A 79 -11.61 8.68 0.87
CA TYR A 79 -11.02 9.89 0.33
C TYR A 79 -10.03 9.54 -0.77
N ILE A 80 -9.96 10.37 -1.80
CA ILE A 80 -8.88 10.34 -2.78
C ILE A 80 -7.99 11.52 -2.46
N LEU A 81 -6.77 11.24 -2.04
CA LEU A 81 -5.87 12.25 -1.51
C LEU A 81 -5.11 13.00 -2.61
N ASP A 82 -4.74 14.26 -2.34
CA ASP A 82 -3.50 14.82 -2.83
C ASP A 82 -2.37 14.42 -1.85
N ARG A 83 -1.60 13.41 -2.24
CA ARG A 83 -0.52 12.86 -1.42
C ARG A 83 0.57 13.88 -1.11
N HIS A 84 0.78 14.88 -1.96
CA HIS A 84 1.75 15.91 -1.66
C HIS A 84 1.29 16.81 -0.51
N VAL A 85 0.05 17.25 -0.53
CA VAL A 85 -0.52 18.04 0.55
C VAL A 85 -0.57 17.23 1.84
N PHE A 86 -1.05 15.99 1.77
CA PHE A 86 -1.13 15.09 2.91
C PHE A 86 0.23 14.80 3.57
N GLU A 87 1.25 14.40 2.79
CA GLU A 87 2.59 14.10 3.34
C GLU A 87 3.30 15.36 3.81
N THR A 88 3.09 16.51 3.18
CA THR A 88 3.60 17.81 3.64
C THR A 88 3.02 18.16 5.00
N HIS A 89 1.70 18.02 5.17
CA HIS A 89 1.04 18.22 6.47
C HIS A 89 1.63 17.31 7.56
N LEU A 90 1.78 16.01 7.29
CA LEU A 90 2.39 15.08 8.26
C LEU A 90 3.83 15.51 8.63
N GLY A 91 4.60 15.98 7.66
CA GLY A 91 5.95 16.50 7.88
C GLY A 91 5.98 17.76 8.72
N GLU A 92 5.05 18.69 8.51
CA GLU A 92 4.90 19.92 9.29
C GLU A 92 4.49 19.63 10.73
N VAL A 93 3.54 18.71 10.93
CA VAL A 93 3.17 18.24 12.27
C VAL A 93 4.35 17.57 12.96
N ALA A 94 5.16 16.78 12.25
CA ALA A 94 6.34 16.18 12.84
C ALA A 94 7.38 17.24 13.26
N ARG A 95 7.63 18.26 12.43
CA ARG A 95 8.54 19.37 12.76
C ARG A 95 8.04 20.21 13.92
N SER A 96 6.75 20.51 13.97
CA SER A 96 6.16 21.29 15.08
C SER A 96 6.27 20.57 16.43
N ASN A 97 6.33 19.25 16.42
CA ASN A 97 6.61 18.40 17.58
C ASN A 97 8.13 18.22 17.86
N GLY A 98 9.01 18.85 17.08
CA GLY A 98 10.45 18.85 17.31
C GLY A 98 11.25 17.81 16.50
N ALA A 99 10.66 17.17 15.50
CA ALA A 99 11.43 16.31 14.59
C ALA A 99 12.27 17.17 13.64
N ASP A 100 13.53 16.79 13.46
CA ASP A 100 14.44 17.36 12.47
C ASP A 100 14.34 16.54 11.16
N ILE A 101 13.91 17.16 10.07
CA ILE A 101 13.63 16.48 8.78
C ILE A 101 14.48 17.12 7.68
N ASP A 102 15.41 16.35 7.12
CA ASP A 102 16.21 16.69 5.96
C ASP A 102 15.55 16.12 4.70
N VAL A 103 15.16 16.99 3.77
CA VAL A 103 14.61 16.61 2.48
C VAL A 103 15.65 16.72 1.38
N GLY A 104 15.54 15.88 0.34
CA GLY A 104 16.51 15.81 -0.77
C GLY A 104 17.80 15.10 -0.38
N VAL A 105 17.81 14.34 0.71
CA VAL A 105 18.98 13.63 1.24
C VAL A 105 18.78 12.13 1.12
N GLN A 106 19.53 11.50 0.21
CA GLN A 106 19.64 10.03 0.16
C GLN A 106 20.51 9.60 1.34
N ALA A 107 19.92 8.90 2.31
CA ALA A 107 20.63 8.38 3.47
C ALA A 107 20.81 6.87 3.39
N HIS A 108 21.88 6.38 4.00
CA HIS A 108 22.23 4.98 4.13
C HIS A 108 22.40 4.63 5.60
N TYR A 109 22.07 3.40 5.97
CA TYR A 109 22.28 2.88 7.31
C TYR A 109 23.64 2.19 7.41
N TYR A 110 24.40 2.54 8.44
CA TYR A 110 25.69 1.95 8.79
C TYR A 110 25.59 1.33 10.17
N PRO A 111 25.41 -0.01 10.28
CA PRO A 111 25.15 -0.70 11.54
C PRO A 111 26.33 -0.63 12.52
N GLU A 112 26.02 -0.52 13.81
CA GLU A 112 26.93 -0.67 14.94
C GLU A 112 26.27 -1.49 16.05
N ASN A 113 27.06 -1.91 17.08
CA ASN A 113 26.57 -2.74 18.18
C ASN A 113 25.46 -2.07 19.00
N GLU A 114 25.48 -0.74 19.14
CA GLU A 114 24.53 0.05 19.94
C GLU A 114 23.75 1.04 19.06
N GLY A 115 23.05 0.55 18.03
CA GLY A 115 22.30 1.37 17.11
C GLY A 115 22.95 1.45 15.74
N GLY A 116 23.34 2.65 15.32
CA GLY A 116 24.04 2.86 14.08
C GLY A 116 23.96 4.28 13.56
N TRP A 117 24.58 4.51 12.45
CA TRP A 117 24.64 5.82 11.80
C TRP A 117 23.75 5.85 10.56
N VAL A 118 23.05 6.94 10.38
CA VAL A 118 22.19 7.15 9.20
C VAL A 118 22.55 8.48 8.57
N GLY A 119 22.88 8.47 7.30
CA GLY A 119 23.24 9.70 6.59
C GLY A 119 23.75 9.44 5.16
N PRO A 120 24.09 10.49 4.42
CA PRO A 120 24.58 10.37 3.04
C PRO A 120 25.88 9.59 2.91
N THR A 121 26.79 9.79 3.86
CA THR A 121 28.04 9.03 4.01
C THR A 121 28.24 8.70 5.49
N ARG A 122 29.16 7.77 5.79
CA ARG A 122 29.47 7.41 7.18
C ARG A 122 30.03 8.58 7.99
N GLU A 123 30.79 9.47 7.34
CA GLU A 123 31.44 10.64 7.97
C GLU A 123 30.43 11.77 8.29
N THR A 124 29.33 11.85 7.53
CA THR A 124 28.30 12.89 7.68
C THR A 124 26.97 12.33 8.23
N ALA A 125 27.01 11.13 8.77
CA ALA A 125 25.85 10.47 9.34
C ALA A 125 25.57 10.91 10.79
N ASP A 126 24.29 10.91 11.16
CA ASP A 126 23.84 11.08 12.53
C ASP A 126 23.74 9.71 13.22
N HIS A 127 24.13 9.64 14.49
CA HIS A 127 23.97 8.42 15.29
C HIS A 127 22.55 8.31 15.87
N GLY A 128 21.94 7.12 15.67
CA GLY A 128 20.67 6.76 16.29
C GLY A 128 20.81 5.50 17.16
N GLU A 129 20.28 5.54 18.38
CA GLU A 129 20.20 4.36 19.25
C GLU A 129 19.16 3.38 18.73
N ILE A 130 18.03 3.88 18.21
CA ILE A 130 16.99 3.11 17.54
C ILE A 130 16.80 3.66 16.13
N ILE A 131 16.74 2.77 15.14
CA ILE A 131 16.52 3.10 13.75
C ILE A 131 15.15 2.58 13.30
N VAL A 132 14.40 3.41 12.60
CA VAL A 132 13.16 3.02 11.94
C VAL A 132 13.39 2.99 10.43
N ALA A 133 13.40 1.79 9.85
CA ALA A 133 13.47 1.59 8.41
C ALA A 133 12.09 1.86 7.80
N ALA A 134 11.94 3.03 7.18
CA ALA A 134 10.74 3.48 6.49
C ALA A 134 11.06 3.88 5.03
N ASP A 135 12.10 3.29 4.47
CA ASP A 135 12.69 3.61 3.16
C ASP A 135 11.96 2.96 1.98
N GLY A 136 10.84 2.28 2.24
CA GLY A 136 9.99 1.70 1.23
C GLY A 136 10.50 0.35 0.71
N TYR A 137 10.12 0.00 -0.53
CA TYR A 137 10.53 -1.26 -1.15
C TYR A 137 11.40 -1.01 -2.40
N PRO A 138 12.54 -1.74 -2.59
CA PRO A 138 13.21 -2.55 -1.57
C PRO A 138 13.80 -1.70 -0.44
N SER A 139 13.89 -2.27 0.79
CA SER A 139 14.47 -1.58 1.95
C SER A 139 15.95 -1.87 2.08
N GLU A 140 16.80 -0.89 1.75
CA GLU A 140 18.24 -0.97 1.98
C GLU A 140 18.57 -0.98 3.48
N THR A 141 17.83 -0.20 4.27
CA THR A 141 18.01 -0.13 5.73
C THR A 141 17.72 -1.47 6.38
N GLY A 142 16.63 -2.13 5.97
CA GLY A 142 16.26 -3.45 6.46
C GLY A 142 17.31 -4.52 6.11
N GLU A 143 17.80 -4.54 4.87
CA GLU A 143 18.86 -5.44 4.41
C GLU A 143 20.13 -5.25 5.23
N ARG A 144 20.62 -4.02 5.36
CA ARG A 144 21.82 -3.70 6.12
C ARG A 144 21.69 -3.97 7.62
N ALA A 145 20.47 -3.95 8.15
CA ALA A 145 20.16 -4.32 9.53
C ALA A 145 20.14 -5.83 9.75
N GLY A 146 20.29 -6.63 8.70
CA GLY A 146 20.19 -8.09 8.78
C GLY A 146 18.76 -8.58 9.02
N LEU A 147 17.75 -7.78 8.67
CA LEU A 147 16.38 -8.27 8.61
C LEU A 147 16.28 -9.34 7.52
N PRO A 148 15.56 -10.44 7.76
CA PRO A 148 15.51 -11.51 6.80
C PRO A 148 14.92 -11.03 5.48
N GLU A 149 15.58 -11.36 4.40
CA GLU A 149 14.97 -11.28 3.07
C GLU A 149 13.63 -12.04 3.09
N ARG A 150 12.71 -11.63 2.24
CA ARG A 150 11.46 -12.36 2.07
C ARG A 150 11.77 -13.78 1.64
N GLU A 151 11.16 -14.74 2.31
CA GLU A 151 11.34 -16.16 2.02
C GLU A 151 10.93 -16.52 0.59
N TYR A 152 10.06 -15.69 0.04
CA TYR A 152 9.56 -15.75 -1.33
C TYR A 152 9.92 -14.46 -2.07
N ALA A 153 11.22 -14.15 -2.16
CA ALA A 153 11.70 -13.19 -3.15
C ALA A 153 11.48 -13.71 -4.60
N GLY A 154 10.42 -14.47 -4.77
CA GLY A 154 9.96 -14.91 -6.08
C GLY A 154 9.20 -13.80 -6.79
N PRO A 155 9.11 -13.87 -8.09
CA PRO A 155 8.46 -12.86 -8.93
C PRO A 155 6.97 -12.64 -8.60
N TYR A 156 6.33 -13.53 -7.81
CA TYR A 156 4.95 -13.37 -7.33
C TYR A 156 4.80 -12.41 -6.14
N ALA A 157 5.90 -12.11 -5.46
CA ALA A 157 5.91 -11.30 -4.24
C ALA A 157 5.84 -9.80 -4.50
N VAL A 158 6.08 -9.36 -5.73
CA VAL A 158 6.17 -7.94 -6.12
C VAL A 158 5.15 -7.64 -7.20
N ALA A 159 4.38 -6.59 -6.99
CA ALA A 159 3.55 -5.99 -8.04
C ALA A 159 4.25 -4.74 -8.59
N THR A 160 4.28 -4.62 -9.90
CA THR A 160 4.69 -3.39 -10.59
C THR A 160 3.45 -2.68 -11.06
N ASN A 161 3.32 -1.42 -10.65
CA ASN A 161 2.24 -0.54 -11.04
C ASN A 161 2.69 0.46 -12.10
N ILE A 162 1.78 0.77 -13.01
CA ILE A 162 1.92 1.88 -13.94
C ILE A 162 0.57 2.58 -14.07
N GLU A 163 0.58 3.91 -14.03
CA GLU A 163 -0.65 4.70 -14.00
C GLU A 163 -0.49 6.03 -14.72
N TYR A 164 -1.58 6.52 -15.27
CA TYR A 164 -1.72 7.87 -15.77
C TYR A 164 -2.63 8.71 -14.86
N LEU A 165 -2.26 9.95 -14.62
CA LEU A 165 -3.24 10.97 -14.31
C LEU A 165 -3.92 11.35 -15.64
N MET A 166 -5.22 11.09 -15.77
CA MET A 166 -6.03 11.46 -16.92
C MET A 166 -6.97 12.61 -16.60
N THR A 167 -7.26 13.44 -17.60
CA THR A 167 -8.15 14.61 -17.53
C THR A 167 -9.21 14.56 -18.62
N ASP A 168 -10.18 15.45 -18.56
CA ASP A 168 -11.30 15.59 -19.51
C ASP A 168 -12.14 14.30 -19.59
N LEU A 169 -12.31 13.63 -18.46
CA LEU A 169 -13.07 12.41 -18.35
C LEU A 169 -14.51 12.66 -17.87
N ASP A 170 -15.44 11.94 -18.47
CA ASP A 170 -16.84 11.84 -18.01
C ASP A 170 -17.05 10.50 -17.28
N VAL A 171 -16.40 10.37 -16.12
CA VAL A 171 -16.51 9.18 -15.25
C VAL A 171 -17.34 9.52 -14.00
N GLU A 172 -17.96 8.51 -13.41
CA GLU A 172 -18.66 8.65 -12.13
C GLU A 172 -17.66 9.11 -11.05
N GLN A 173 -17.94 10.23 -10.40
CA GLN A 173 -16.97 10.90 -9.52
C GLN A 173 -16.93 10.33 -8.10
N ASP A 174 -17.88 9.49 -7.72
CA ASP A 174 -18.01 8.88 -6.40
C ASP A 174 -17.88 7.34 -6.38
N VAL A 175 -17.46 6.77 -7.52
CA VAL A 175 -17.25 5.32 -7.69
C VAL A 175 -15.81 5.03 -8.08
N ALA A 176 -15.09 4.28 -7.26
CA ALA A 176 -13.79 3.72 -7.63
C ALA A 176 -13.98 2.39 -8.35
N GLU A 177 -13.35 2.21 -9.50
CA GLU A 177 -13.53 1.01 -10.32
C GLU A 177 -12.28 0.15 -10.33
N LEU A 178 -12.45 -1.15 -10.10
CA LEU A 178 -11.41 -2.18 -10.13
C LEU A 178 -11.71 -3.18 -11.24
N TYR A 179 -10.76 -3.40 -12.14
CA TYR A 179 -10.92 -4.25 -13.33
C TYR A 179 -10.07 -5.52 -13.20
N MET A 180 -10.72 -6.64 -13.01
CA MET A 180 -10.08 -7.95 -12.83
C MET A 180 -9.88 -8.65 -14.20
N ASP A 181 -9.09 -8.05 -15.09
CA ASP A 181 -8.89 -8.56 -16.46
C ASP A 181 -7.42 -8.93 -16.72
N PRO A 182 -7.07 -10.24 -16.64
CA PRO A 182 -5.69 -10.69 -16.80
C PRO A 182 -5.08 -10.43 -18.18
N ARG A 183 -5.88 -10.03 -19.18
CA ARG A 183 -5.37 -9.61 -20.49
C ARG A 183 -4.61 -8.29 -20.45
N TYR A 184 -4.91 -7.43 -19.47
CA TYR A 184 -4.32 -6.11 -19.31
C TYR A 184 -3.60 -5.94 -17.98
N SER A 185 -3.99 -6.71 -16.97
CA SER A 185 -3.40 -6.69 -15.62
C SER A 185 -3.08 -8.11 -15.13
N PRO A 186 -2.14 -8.82 -15.79
CA PRO A 186 -1.81 -10.19 -15.43
C PRO A 186 -1.27 -10.29 -14.00
N GLY A 187 -1.93 -11.09 -13.18
CA GLY A 187 -1.60 -11.28 -11.76
C GLY A 187 -1.99 -10.13 -10.83
N GLY A 188 -2.69 -9.12 -11.34
CA GLY A 188 -3.16 -7.96 -10.59
C GLY A 188 -4.52 -7.48 -11.08
N TYR A 189 -4.74 -6.17 -11.07
CA TYR A 189 -5.97 -5.53 -11.53
C TYR A 189 -5.69 -4.15 -12.13
N GLY A 190 -6.62 -3.68 -12.98
CA GLY A 190 -6.65 -2.29 -13.43
C GLY A 190 -7.58 -1.45 -12.57
N TRP A 191 -7.45 -0.14 -12.62
CA TRP A 191 -8.31 0.78 -11.87
C TRP A 191 -8.61 2.06 -12.61
N ILE A 192 -9.77 2.65 -12.27
CA ILE A 192 -10.15 4.03 -12.55
C ILE A 192 -10.57 4.63 -11.21
N ILE A 193 -9.77 5.53 -10.66
CA ILE A 193 -10.00 6.18 -9.36
C ILE A 193 -10.24 7.67 -9.63
N PRO A 194 -11.47 8.18 -9.45
CA PRO A 194 -11.80 9.57 -9.75
C PRO A 194 -11.15 10.53 -8.76
N LYS A 195 -10.51 11.60 -9.29
CA LYS A 195 -9.86 12.66 -8.50
C LYS A 195 -10.62 14.00 -8.54
N GLY A 196 -11.89 13.97 -8.88
CA GLY A 196 -12.70 15.19 -9.03
C GLY A 196 -12.41 15.97 -10.31
N HIS A 197 -13.33 16.85 -10.68
CA HIS A 197 -13.19 17.80 -11.80
C HIS A 197 -12.81 17.15 -13.14
N GLY A 198 -13.39 15.97 -13.47
CA GLY A 198 -13.09 15.27 -14.70
C GLY A 198 -11.68 14.67 -14.76
N ARG A 199 -11.01 14.51 -13.59
CA ARG A 199 -9.72 13.85 -13.46
C ARG A 199 -9.89 12.44 -12.87
N ALA A 200 -9.02 11.53 -13.25
CA ALA A 200 -8.90 10.22 -12.61
C ALA A 200 -7.45 9.72 -12.65
N ASN A 201 -7.08 8.95 -11.62
CA ASN A 201 -5.92 8.08 -11.67
C ASN A 201 -6.34 6.78 -12.36
N VAL A 202 -5.69 6.43 -13.46
CA VAL A 202 -6.01 5.28 -14.30
C VAL A 202 -4.76 4.42 -14.46
N GLY A 203 -4.80 3.21 -13.95
CA GLY A 203 -3.62 2.37 -13.95
C GLY A 203 -3.88 0.88 -13.98
N ILE A 204 -2.78 0.14 -14.00
CA ILE A 204 -2.74 -1.31 -13.87
C ILE A 204 -1.64 -1.72 -12.90
N GLY A 205 -1.90 -2.76 -12.11
CA GLY A 205 -0.89 -3.51 -11.36
C GLY A 205 -0.69 -4.87 -12.03
N ILE A 206 0.56 -5.27 -12.18
CA ILE A 206 0.92 -6.56 -12.78
C ILE A 206 1.93 -7.29 -11.89
N ARG A 207 2.04 -8.61 -12.05
CA ARG A 207 3.12 -9.40 -11.44
C ARG A 207 3.90 -10.16 -12.51
N GLU A 208 5.22 -10.05 -12.46
CA GLU A 208 6.16 -10.49 -13.49
C GLU A 208 5.93 -11.92 -14.02
N PRO A 209 5.63 -12.95 -13.20
CA PRO A 209 5.47 -14.32 -13.71
C PRO A 209 4.28 -14.52 -14.63
N TYR A 210 3.34 -13.59 -14.62
CA TYR A 210 2.15 -13.64 -15.46
C TYR A 210 2.29 -12.80 -16.73
N VAL A 211 3.39 -12.05 -16.86
CA VAL A 211 3.65 -11.21 -18.02
C VAL A 211 4.44 -12.01 -19.06
N HIS A 212 3.94 -12.09 -20.28
CA HIS A 212 4.71 -12.63 -21.39
C HIS A 212 5.91 -11.73 -21.66
N ARG A 213 7.11 -12.31 -21.87
CA ARG A 213 8.37 -11.57 -22.08
C ARG A 213 8.33 -10.55 -23.21
N GLU A 214 7.42 -10.70 -24.17
CA GLU A 214 7.21 -9.83 -25.31
C GLU A 214 6.39 -8.57 -24.97
N TRP A 215 5.71 -8.56 -23.81
CA TRP A 215 4.83 -7.46 -23.42
C TRP A 215 5.59 -6.40 -22.65
N GLN A 216 5.40 -5.15 -23.05
CA GLN A 216 5.80 -4.02 -22.25
C GLN A 216 4.62 -3.57 -21.39
N ILE A 217 4.89 -3.21 -20.14
CA ILE A 217 3.83 -2.77 -19.21
C ILE A 217 3.01 -1.59 -19.76
N ARG A 218 3.63 -0.71 -20.54
CA ARG A 218 2.93 0.40 -21.21
C ARG A 218 1.92 -0.07 -22.23
N ASP A 219 2.21 -1.14 -22.96
CA ASP A 219 1.29 -1.70 -23.97
C ASP A 219 0.06 -2.30 -23.28
N LEU A 220 0.24 -2.91 -22.11
CA LEU A 220 -0.85 -3.41 -21.29
C LEU A 220 -1.74 -2.26 -20.80
N LEU A 221 -1.16 -1.18 -20.29
CA LEU A 221 -1.91 0.01 -19.85
C LEU A 221 -2.65 0.66 -21.03
N THR A 222 -1.99 0.83 -22.18
CA THR A 222 -2.63 1.34 -23.41
C THR A 222 -3.77 0.43 -23.84
N GLY A 223 -3.55 -0.88 -23.80
CA GLY A 223 -4.59 -1.86 -24.10
C GLY A 223 -5.77 -1.80 -23.14
N PHE A 224 -5.53 -1.58 -21.86
CA PHE A 224 -6.57 -1.37 -20.85
C PHE A 224 -7.41 -0.13 -21.18
N ILE A 225 -6.77 0.99 -21.45
CA ILE A 225 -7.43 2.26 -21.74
C ILE A 225 -8.22 2.22 -23.07
N GLU A 226 -7.66 1.60 -24.11
CA GLU A 226 -8.21 1.68 -25.47
C GLU A 226 -9.07 0.47 -25.87
N LYS A 227 -8.83 -0.72 -25.28
CA LYS A 227 -9.40 -1.98 -25.79
C LYS A 227 -10.22 -2.76 -24.76
N ASN A 228 -10.08 -2.47 -23.45
CA ASN A 228 -10.98 -3.08 -22.47
C ASN A 228 -12.42 -2.64 -22.73
N LYS A 229 -13.34 -3.60 -22.82
CA LYS A 229 -14.73 -3.36 -23.28
C LYS A 229 -15.51 -2.33 -22.45
N VAL A 230 -15.18 -2.21 -21.16
CA VAL A 230 -15.85 -1.30 -20.24
C VAL A 230 -15.01 -0.04 -20.05
N ALA A 231 -13.74 -0.19 -19.66
CA ALA A 231 -12.85 0.94 -19.38
C ALA A 231 -12.69 1.88 -20.59
N ALA A 232 -12.53 1.34 -21.82
CA ALA A 232 -12.36 2.15 -23.01
C ALA A 232 -13.56 3.07 -23.32
N LYS A 233 -14.77 2.68 -22.93
CA LYS A 233 -15.95 3.53 -23.07
C LYS A 233 -15.95 4.68 -22.07
N ARG A 234 -15.57 4.40 -20.82
CA ARG A 234 -15.51 5.37 -19.71
C ARG A 234 -14.37 6.37 -19.88
N LEU A 235 -13.26 5.92 -20.46
CA LEU A 235 -12.07 6.75 -20.67
C LEU A 235 -12.05 7.48 -22.02
N LYS A 236 -13.11 7.32 -22.82
CA LYS A 236 -13.19 7.91 -24.16
C LYS A 236 -13.07 9.42 -24.13
N GLY A 237 -12.12 9.96 -24.89
CA GLY A 237 -11.88 11.39 -25.00
C GLY A 237 -10.96 11.97 -23.93
N GLY A 238 -10.61 11.20 -22.92
CA GLY A 238 -9.67 11.62 -21.89
C GLY A 238 -8.26 11.85 -22.43
N ARG A 239 -7.50 12.72 -21.77
CA ARG A 239 -6.10 13.04 -22.08
C ARG A 239 -5.19 12.63 -20.93
N THR A 240 -4.02 12.12 -21.25
CA THR A 240 -2.98 11.76 -20.28
C THR A 240 -2.15 12.99 -19.91
N ALA A 241 -2.04 13.29 -18.61
CA ALA A 241 -1.26 14.41 -18.10
C ALA A 241 0.12 14.00 -17.57
N SER A 242 0.22 12.87 -16.89
CA SER A 242 1.48 12.35 -16.35
C SER A 242 1.47 10.82 -16.32
N LEU A 243 2.67 10.22 -16.39
CA LEU A 243 2.89 8.79 -16.23
C LEU A 243 3.74 8.54 -15.01
N ILE A 244 3.32 7.62 -14.18
CA ILE A 244 3.98 7.23 -12.94
C ILE A 244 4.07 5.71 -12.89
N GLY A 245 5.12 5.19 -12.27
CA GLY A 245 5.28 3.76 -12.02
C GLY A 245 6.06 3.51 -10.74
N ASP A 246 5.72 2.44 -10.07
CA ASP A 246 6.42 1.97 -8.87
C ASP A 246 6.24 0.45 -8.69
N SER A 247 6.96 -0.09 -7.72
CA SER A 247 6.82 -1.49 -7.31
C SER A 247 6.50 -1.57 -5.83
N LEU A 248 5.62 -2.50 -5.48
CA LEU A 248 5.19 -2.71 -4.09
C LEU A 248 5.22 -4.20 -3.72
N PRO A 249 5.52 -4.49 -2.45
CA PRO A 249 5.52 -5.85 -1.94
C PRO A 249 4.10 -6.33 -1.67
N VAL A 250 3.69 -7.43 -2.30
CA VAL A 250 2.34 -8.00 -2.15
C VAL A 250 2.33 -9.44 -1.62
N ASP A 251 3.38 -9.83 -0.91
CA ASP A 251 3.48 -11.16 -0.30
C ASP A 251 3.28 -11.16 1.23
N GLY A 252 2.89 -10.01 1.77
CA GLY A 252 2.72 -9.81 3.20
C GLY A 252 4.00 -9.45 3.94
N PRO A 253 3.94 -9.37 5.28
CA PRO A 253 5.03 -8.93 6.13
C PRO A 253 6.28 -9.79 6.03
N LEU A 254 7.44 -9.19 6.33
CA LEU A 254 8.67 -9.94 6.62
C LEU A 254 8.43 -10.92 7.77
N ARG A 255 9.15 -12.04 7.79
CA ARG A 255 9.08 -13.01 8.90
C ARG A 255 9.50 -12.41 10.24
N LYS A 256 10.42 -11.47 10.21
CA LYS A 256 10.88 -10.71 11.36
C LYS A 256 11.02 -9.26 10.95
N THR A 257 10.36 -8.36 11.67
CA THR A 257 10.27 -6.93 11.33
C THR A 257 11.12 -6.04 12.23
N TYR A 258 11.95 -6.64 13.08
CA TYR A 258 12.81 -5.93 14.00
C TYR A 258 14.16 -6.64 14.21
N THR A 259 15.13 -5.90 14.70
CA THR A 259 16.35 -6.39 15.37
C THR A 259 16.42 -5.75 16.75
N ASP A 260 17.53 -5.90 17.46
CA ASP A 260 17.68 -5.26 18.79
C ASP A 260 17.65 -3.73 18.70
N ARG A 261 17.90 -3.13 17.53
CA ARG A 261 18.04 -1.68 17.33
C ARG A 261 17.28 -1.13 16.11
N VAL A 262 16.73 -1.97 15.28
CA VAL A 262 16.05 -1.55 14.04
C VAL A 262 14.64 -2.11 14.02
N MET A 263 13.67 -1.31 13.61
CA MET A 263 12.30 -1.74 13.28
C MET A 263 11.99 -1.33 11.84
N ALA A 264 11.49 -2.26 11.02
CA ALA A 264 10.97 -1.94 9.69
C ALA A 264 9.47 -1.68 9.75
N VAL A 265 8.98 -0.67 9.00
CA VAL A 265 7.57 -0.26 8.96
C VAL A 265 7.08 -0.08 7.52
N GLY A 266 5.79 -0.11 7.31
CA GLY A 266 5.20 0.08 5.98
C GLY A 266 5.77 -0.89 4.93
N ASP A 267 6.02 -0.40 3.73
CA ASP A 267 6.51 -1.21 2.61
C ASP A 267 7.89 -1.82 2.88
N ALA A 268 8.74 -1.16 3.68
CA ALA A 268 10.03 -1.70 4.11
C ALA A 268 9.88 -3.01 4.89
N ALA A 269 8.79 -3.15 5.66
CA ALA A 269 8.42 -4.37 6.36
C ALA A 269 7.46 -5.28 5.56
N GLY A 270 7.07 -4.90 4.34
CA GLY A 270 6.09 -5.62 3.56
C GLY A 270 4.64 -5.46 4.02
N MET A 271 4.35 -4.39 4.73
CA MET A 271 3.02 -4.09 5.30
C MET A 271 2.07 -3.50 4.26
N VAL A 272 1.99 -4.12 3.09
CA VAL A 272 1.01 -3.83 2.05
C VAL A 272 -0.01 -4.96 2.03
N MET A 273 -1.31 -4.65 2.02
CA MET A 273 -2.37 -5.65 1.95
C MET A 273 -2.29 -6.41 0.62
N PRO A 274 -1.97 -7.71 0.61
CA PRO A 274 -1.69 -8.44 -0.62
C PRO A 274 -2.82 -8.50 -1.64
N THR A 275 -4.09 -8.43 -1.18
CA THR A 275 -5.28 -8.54 -2.04
C THR A 275 -5.58 -7.25 -2.80
N ASN A 276 -5.45 -6.09 -2.14
CA ASN A 276 -5.92 -4.80 -2.66
C ASN A 276 -4.82 -3.74 -2.82
N GLY A 277 -3.56 -4.05 -2.43
CA GLY A 277 -2.45 -3.11 -2.54
C GLY A 277 -2.47 -1.95 -1.54
N GLY A 278 -3.36 -1.97 -0.53
CA GLY A 278 -3.48 -0.93 0.49
C GLY A 278 -2.25 -0.88 1.40
N GLY A 279 -1.47 0.20 1.34
CA GLY A 279 -0.23 0.38 2.09
C GLY A 279 -0.18 1.63 2.95
N ILE A 280 -0.93 2.68 2.62
CA ILE A 280 -0.87 3.97 3.36
C ILE A 280 -1.26 3.76 4.83
N GLN A 281 -2.41 3.14 5.07
CA GLN A 281 -2.98 2.96 6.41
C GLN A 281 -2.11 2.02 7.25
N THR A 282 -1.65 0.92 6.67
CA THR A 282 -0.78 -0.03 7.37
C THR A 282 0.58 0.57 7.69
N ALA A 283 1.13 1.44 6.82
CA ALA A 283 2.33 2.21 7.11
C ALA A 283 2.13 3.19 8.28
N MET A 284 0.99 3.90 8.33
CA MET A 284 0.64 4.78 9.45
C MET A 284 0.51 4.00 10.75
N ILE A 285 -0.21 2.88 10.75
CA ILE A 285 -0.41 2.01 11.92
C ILE A 285 0.93 1.45 12.40
N THR A 286 1.72 0.85 11.53
CA THR A 286 3.01 0.25 11.91
C THR A 286 4.02 1.31 12.34
N GLY A 287 4.01 2.50 11.73
CA GLY A 287 4.80 3.65 12.19
C GLY A 287 4.43 4.10 13.60
N ARG A 288 3.13 4.13 13.95
CA ARG A 288 2.65 4.40 15.30
C ARG A 288 3.09 3.34 16.30
N LEU A 289 2.92 2.05 15.97
CA LEU A 289 3.31 0.96 16.84
C LEU A 289 4.83 0.90 17.08
N ALA A 290 5.63 1.18 16.05
CA ALA A 290 7.08 1.29 16.19
C ALA A 290 7.48 2.45 17.10
N ALA A 291 6.78 3.59 17.01
CA ALA A 291 7.01 4.71 17.90
C ALA A 291 6.69 4.35 19.36
N GLU A 292 5.58 3.67 19.62
CA GLU A 292 5.21 3.20 20.97
C GLU A 292 6.21 2.18 21.53
N ALA A 293 6.74 1.28 20.69
CA ALA A 293 7.76 0.33 21.10
C ALA A 293 9.09 1.01 21.42
N ALA A 294 9.51 2.00 20.62
CA ALA A 294 10.72 2.79 20.89
C ALA A 294 10.59 3.59 22.17
N VAL A 295 9.44 4.22 22.44
CA VAL A 295 9.19 4.93 23.72
C VAL A 295 9.37 3.99 24.91
N ARG A 296 8.74 2.81 24.89
CA ARG A 296 8.90 1.81 25.96
C ARG A 296 10.34 1.33 26.11
N TYR A 297 11.06 1.18 25.00
CA TYR A 297 12.48 0.83 25.06
C TYR A 297 13.29 1.90 25.83
N PHE A 298 13.04 3.18 25.62
CA PHE A 298 13.74 4.24 26.32
C PHE A 298 13.31 4.37 27.80
N GLU A 299 12.04 4.16 28.10
CA GLU A 299 11.47 4.29 29.45
C GLU A 299 11.88 3.13 30.37
N ASP A 300 11.73 1.90 29.95
CA ASP A 300 11.87 0.71 30.79
C ASP A 300 12.70 -0.44 30.15
N LYS A 301 13.35 -0.18 29.02
CA LYS A 301 14.13 -1.18 28.27
C LYS A 301 13.31 -2.35 27.75
N THR A 302 11.99 -2.20 27.56
CA THR A 302 11.17 -3.20 26.88
C THR A 302 11.77 -3.51 25.49
N PRO A 303 12.01 -4.79 25.15
CA PRO A 303 12.61 -5.15 23.87
C PRO A 303 11.78 -4.72 22.65
N LEU A 304 12.44 -4.42 21.53
CA LEU A 304 11.76 -4.04 20.28
C LEU A 304 10.91 -5.15 19.67
N SER A 305 11.01 -6.41 20.15
CA SER A 305 10.05 -7.48 19.81
C SER A 305 8.61 -7.09 20.12
N SER A 306 8.39 -6.22 21.11
CA SER A 306 7.07 -5.68 21.45
C SER A 306 6.39 -4.94 20.31
N TYR A 307 7.14 -4.42 19.34
CA TYR A 307 6.62 -3.89 18.08
C TYR A 307 6.00 -4.98 17.22
N GLU A 308 6.73 -6.09 17.05
CA GLU A 308 6.27 -7.21 16.24
C GLU A 308 5.03 -7.86 16.86
N ASP A 309 5.02 -8.04 18.17
CA ASP A 309 3.85 -8.56 18.89
C ASP A 309 2.64 -7.64 18.72
N ALA A 310 2.84 -6.32 18.77
CA ALA A 310 1.78 -5.34 18.65
C ALA A 310 1.14 -5.31 17.26
N TRP A 311 1.93 -5.36 16.17
CA TRP A 311 1.33 -5.38 14.83
C TRP A 311 0.70 -6.74 14.51
N LYS A 312 1.27 -7.85 14.98
CA LYS A 312 0.65 -9.18 14.83
C LYS A 312 -0.70 -9.26 15.53
N ASP A 313 -0.82 -8.70 16.74
CA ASP A 313 -2.09 -8.61 17.47
C ASP A 313 -3.13 -7.79 16.72
N GLN A 314 -2.73 -6.65 16.13
CA GLN A 314 -3.66 -5.66 15.61
C GLN A 314 -4.01 -5.84 14.13
N ILE A 315 -3.09 -6.27 13.28
CA ILE A 315 -3.31 -6.40 11.83
C ILE A 315 -2.86 -7.75 11.24
N GLY A 316 -2.23 -8.61 12.04
CA GLY A 316 -1.60 -9.85 11.54
C GLY A 316 -2.60 -10.81 10.86
N LEU A 317 -3.79 -10.98 11.44
CA LEU A 317 -4.83 -11.86 10.87
C LEU A 317 -5.32 -11.37 9.51
N GLU A 318 -5.58 -10.07 9.38
CA GLU A 318 -6.06 -9.47 8.12
C GLU A 318 -4.97 -9.53 7.04
N MET A 319 -3.71 -9.35 7.41
CA MET A 319 -2.56 -9.53 6.50
C MET A 319 -2.46 -10.98 6.01
N GLU A 320 -2.60 -11.96 6.90
CA GLU A 320 -2.59 -13.39 6.56
C GLU A 320 -3.79 -13.77 5.68
N ASN A 321 -4.99 -13.34 6.05
CA ASN A 321 -6.20 -13.54 5.25
C ASN A 321 -6.04 -12.96 3.84
N SER A 322 -5.53 -11.74 3.76
CA SER A 322 -5.27 -11.05 2.49
C SER A 322 -4.25 -11.84 1.63
N LYS A 323 -3.18 -12.35 2.23
CA LYS A 323 -2.20 -13.20 1.55
C LYS A 323 -2.84 -14.49 1.01
N ASN A 324 -3.58 -15.20 1.84
CA ASN A 324 -4.24 -16.46 1.45
C ASN A 324 -5.27 -16.24 0.33
N MET A 325 -6.05 -15.18 0.38
CA MET A 325 -7.00 -14.83 -0.67
C MET A 325 -6.32 -14.45 -1.98
N ARG A 326 -5.21 -13.70 -1.93
CA ARG A 326 -4.39 -13.41 -3.12
C ARG A 326 -3.87 -14.70 -3.73
N GLN A 327 -3.26 -15.59 -2.94
CA GLN A 327 -2.71 -16.86 -3.42
C GLN A 327 -3.78 -17.76 -4.04
N ALA A 328 -4.97 -17.83 -3.43
CA ALA A 328 -6.11 -18.55 -4.00
C ALA A 328 -6.57 -17.93 -5.32
N SER A 329 -6.62 -16.60 -5.42
CA SER A 329 -6.97 -15.89 -6.65
C SER A 329 -5.96 -16.15 -7.77
N ASP A 330 -4.66 -16.23 -7.46
CA ASP A 330 -3.59 -16.46 -8.40
C ASP A 330 -3.79 -17.75 -9.22
N ARG A 331 -4.28 -18.80 -8.58
CA ARG A 331 -4.56 -20.08 -9.25
C ARG A 331 -5.72 -20.03 -10.24
N LEU A 332 -6.60 -19.04 -10.09
CA LEU A 332 -7.82 -18.90 -10.89
C LEU A 332 -7.71 -17.81 -11.95
N MET A 333 -6.92 -16.75 -11.71
CA MET A 333 -6.80 -15.59 -12.60
C MET A 333 -6.26 -15.94 -13.99
N GLY A 334 -5.41 -16.99 -14.12
CA GLY A 334 -4.92 -17.47 -15.41
C GLY A 334 -6.02 -17.98 -16.36
N HIS A 335 -7.22 -18.28 -15.83
CA HIS A 335 -8.35 -18.80 -16.59
C HIS A 335 -9.52 -17.82 -16.56
N GLY A 336 -9.45 -16.74 -17.33
CA GLY A 336 -10.42 -15.63 -17.29
C GLY A 336 -11.90 -16.02 -17.30
N PHE A 337 -12.28 -17.11 -17.99
CA PHE A 337 -13.66 -17.63 -17.95
C PHE A 337 -14.03 -18.22 -16.58
N VAL A 338 -13.15 -19.04 -16.00
CA VAL A 338 -13.37 -19.68 -14.69
C VAL A 338 -13.41 -18.60 -13.61
N PHE A 339 -12.51 -17.63 -13.69
CA PHE A 339 -12.47 -16.51 -12.76
C PHE A 339 -13.74 -15.66 -12.84
N ASP A 340 -14.23 -15.33 -14.02
CA ASP A 340 -15.50 -14.61 -14.22
C ASP A 340 -16.68 -15.39 -13.63
N MET A 341 -16.74 -16.70 -13.86
CA MET A 341 -17.78 -17.55 -13.30
C MET A 341 -17.74 -17.59 -11.77
N MET A 342 -16.53 -17.66 -11.20
CA MET A 342 -16.33 -17.61 -9.74
C MET A 342 -16.85 -16.30 -9.16
N LEU A 343 -16.49 -15.15 -9.74
CA LEU A 343 -16.97 -13.85 -9.26
C LEU A 343 -18.51 -13.76 -9.29
N ARG A 344 -19.15 -14.30 -10.32
CA ARG A 344 -20.62 -14.35 -10.42
C ARG A 344 -21.25 -15.24 -9.34
N ILE A 345 -20.63 -16.39 -9.03
CA ILE A 345 -21.11 -17.29 -7.96
C ILE A 345 -20.91 -16.65 -6.59
N MET A 346 -19.80 -15.96 -6.37
CA MET A 346 -19.53 -15.24 -5.13
C MET A 346 -20.57 -14.15 -4.87
N GLY A 347 -20.91 -13.39 -5.92
CA GLY A 347 -21.81 -12.25 -5.82
C GLY A 347 -21.19 -11.08 -5.03
N THR A 348 -21.87 -9.95 -5.06
CA THR A 348 -21.38 -8.65 -4.56
C THR A 348 -20.91 -8.72 -3.11
N ARG A 349 -21.64 -9.37 -2.21
CA ARG A 349 -21.33 -9.42 -0.78
C ARG A 349 -19.97 -10.11 -0.51
N ARG A 350 -19.76 -11.30 -1.07
CA ARG A 350 -18.50 -12.05 -0.86
C ARG A 350 -17.31 -11.38 -1.55
N ILE A 351 -17.54 -10.71 -2.67
CA ILE A 351 -16.51 -9.88 -3.33
C ILE A 351 -16.10 -8.72 -2.42
N ALA A 352 -17.06 -8.04 -1.78
CA ALA A 352 -16.79 -7.01 -0.79
C ALA A 352 -15.96 -7.56 0.39
N ASP A 353 -16.32 -8.74 0.92
CA ASP A 353 -15.56 -9.38 2.00
C ASP A 353 -14.09 -9.58 1.59
N VAL A 354 -13.82 -10.07 0.37
CA VAL A 354 -12.45 -10.26 -0.15
C VAL A 354 -11.69 -8.93 -0.23
N ILE A 355 -12.31 -7.88 -0.76
CA ILE A 355 -11.69 -6.54 -0.84
C ILE A 355 -11.39 -5.98 0.57
N MET A 356 -12.24 -6.29 1.55
CA MET A 356 -12.03 -5.94 2.95
C MET A 356 -11.09 -6.91 3.70
N CYS A 357 -10.36 -7.79 2.99
CA CYS A 357 -9.44 -8.76 3.58
C CYS A 357 -10.09 -9.70 4.61
N GLN A 358 -11.38 -9.93 4.47
CA GLN A 358 -12.18 -10.86 5.27
C GLN A 358 -12.44 -12.14 4.48
N ILE A 359 -12.26 -13.28 5.12
CA ILE A 359 -12.59 -14.57 4.48
C ILE A 359 -14.12 -14.67 4.34
N PRO A 360 -14.66 -14.77 3.11
CA PRO A 360 -16.11 -14.85 2.93
C PRO A 360 -16.71 -16.06 3.61
N SER A 361 -17.90 -15.89 4.18
CA SER A 361 -18.64 -16.96 4.87
C SER A 361 -18.78 -18.22 4.00
N GLY A 362 -18.38 -19.37 4.54
CA GLY A 362 -18.42 -20.67 3.87
C GLY A 362 -17.30 -20.91 2.86
N MET A 363 -16.33 -20.00 2.71
CA MET A 363 -15.21 -20.16 1.75
C MET A 363 -13.85 -20.44 2.42
N GLY A 364 -13.78 -20.47 3.75
CA GLY A 364 -12.50 -20.63 4.45
C GLY A 364 -11.72 -21.88 4.01
N SER A 365 -12.34 -23.06 4.05
CA SER A 365 -11.68 -24.30 3.62
C SER A 365 -11.27 -24.28 2.14
N PHE A 366 -12.06 -23.65 1.28
CA PHE A 366 -11.75 -23.53 -0.15
C PHE A 366 -10.55 -22.59 -0.39
N ILE A 367 -10.51 -21.47 0.30
CA ILE A 367 -9.39 -20.51 0.20
C ILE A 367 -8.10 -21.18 0.72
N HIS A 368 -8.13 -21.83 1.88
CA HIS A 368 -6.96 -22.54 2.42
C HIS A 368 -6.49 -23.71 1.54
N LEU A 369 -7.39 -24.38 0.82
CA LEU A 369 -7.01 -25.43 -0.13
C LEU A 369 -6.30 -24.85 -1.36
N LEU A 370 -6.67 -23.63 -1.77
CA LEU A 370 -6.10 -22.93 -2.92
C LEU A 370 -4.94 -22.01 -2.53
N ALA A 371 -4.70 -21.66 -1.30
CA ALA A 371 -3.54 -20.91 -0.83
C ALA A 371 -2.36 -21.85 -0.60
#